data_f7b4b53e6afdeb01e88ef0642963105a
#
_entry.id   f7b4b53e6afdeb01e88ef0642963105a
#
_cell.length_a   1.000
_cell.length_b   1.000
_cell.length_c   1.000
_cell.angle_alpha   90.00
_cell.angle_beta   90.00
_cell.angle_gamma   90.00
#
_symmetry.space_group_name_H-M   'P 1'
#
loop_
_entity.id
_entity.type
_entity.pdbx_description
1 polymer ?
#
loop_
_entity_poly.entity_id
_entity_poly.type
_entity_poly.pdbx_seq_one_letter_code
_entity_poly.pdbx_strand_id
1 'polypeptide(L)'
;MGVNLEKLNRSTAKRLFGEIINKAERGEEIIVIDALRNKGDEKNAVSIISTQSLDNLFSRIAPFKLIWEYDQILKGYTVTIEGLSTVYGEGNTKEDAIEDLIDALLEYTELYYSNIEWFTSENSATNFDFPFLRRIARCNGDREKIKQLFVEEKCQ
;
A
#
# COMPACT_ATOMS: atom_id res chain seq x y z
N MET A 1 3.93 33.14 0.21
CA MET A 1 3.58 32.43 1.46
C MET A 1 4.00 30.96 1.32
N GLY A 2 4.89 30.49 2.16
CA GLY A 2 5.23 29.08 2.24
C GLY A 2 4.22 28.34 3.10
N VAL A 3 3.71 27.20 2.64
CA VAL A 3 3.00 26.25 3.50
C VAL A 3 4.07 25.45 4.24
N ASN A 4 4.12 25.58 5.55
CA ASN A 4 5.02 24.80 6.39
C ASN A 4 4.22 23.72 7.12
N LEU A 5 4.62 22.48 6.98
CA LEU A 5 4.08 21.38 7.80
C LEU A 5 4.55 21.57 9.25
N GLU A 6 3.66 21.29 10.20
CA GLU A 6 4.01 21.35 11.63
C GLU A 6 5.03 20.28 11.97
N LYS A 7 6.16 20.72 12.55
CA LYS A 7 7.25 19.83 12.99
C LYS A 7 7.37 19.90 14.51
N LEU A 8 7.35 18.76 15.14
CA LEU A 8 7.47 18.61 16.60
C LEU A 8 8.62 17.67 16.95
N ASN A 9 9.36 18.00 18.01
CA ASN A 9 10.27 17.00 18.59
C ASN A 9 9.49 15.92 19.36
N ARG A 10 10.12 14.78 19.61
CA ARG A 10 9.50 13.63 20.28
C ARG A 10 8.90 13.97 21.64
N SER A 11 9.58 14.81 22.45
CA SER A 11 9.11 15.18 23.80
C SER A 11 7.82 16.00 23.73
N THR A 12 7.77 16.96 22.81
CA THR A 12 6.58 17.78 22.56
C THR A 12 5.45 16.94 21.99
N ALA A 13 5.75 16.07 21.01
CA ALA A 13 4.77 15.17 20.43
C ALA A 13 4.15 14.22 21.49
N LYS A 14 4.95 13.66 22.38
CA LYS A 14 4.46 12.83 23.48
C LYS A 14 3.48 13.60 24.38
N ARG A 15 3.79 14.83 24.71
CA ARG A 15 2.95 15.68 25.58
C ARG A 15 1.64 16.07 24.89
N LEU A 16 1.67 16.33 23.58
CA LEU A 16 0.53 16.81 22.80
C LEU A 16 -0.15 15.73 21.96
N PHE A 17 0.05 14.46 22.29
CA PHE A 17 -0.37 13.34 21.46
C PHE A 17 -1.86 13.38 21.09
N GLY A 18 -2.74 13.66 22.05
CA GLY A 18 -4.17 13.79 21.80
C GLY A 18 -4.51 14.91 20.82
N GLU A 19 -3.82 16.06 20.93
CA GLU A 19 -4.00 17.17 20.01
C GLU A 19 -3.50 16.83 18.59
N ILE A 20 -2.38 16.12 18.49
CA ILE A 20 -1.83 15.62 17.20
C ILE A 20 -2.83 14.70 16.52
N ILE A 21 -3.42 13.76 17.24
CA ILE A 21 -4.44 12.87 16.66
C ILE A 21 -5.63 13.66 16.15
N ASN A 22 -6.16 14.62 16.94
CA ASN A 22 -7.27 15.45 16.48
C ASN A 22 -6.95 16.27 15.22
N LYS A 23 -5.72 16.76 15.08
CA LYS A 23 -5.25 17.44 13.86
C LYS A 23 -5.18 16.48 12.68
N ALA A 24 -4.59 15.29 12.87
CA ALA A 24 -4.48 14.28 11.83
C ALA A 24 -5.87 13.81 11.34
N GLU A 25 -6.84 13.64 12.23
CA GLU A 25 -8.23 13.32 11.87
C GLU A 25 -8.87 14.38 10.97
N ARG A 26 -8.47 15.64 11.11
CA ARG A 26 -8.91 16.73 10.23
C ARG A 26 -8.15 16.83 8.91
N GLY A 27 -7.19 15.94 8.68
CA GLY A 27 -6.41 15.87 7.44
C GLY A 27 -5.08 16.63 7.48
N GLU A 28 -4.64 17.10 8.66
CA GLU A 28 -3.34 17.74 8.81
C GLU A 28 -2.24 16.64 8.91
N GLU A 29 -1.08 16.90 8.34
CA GLU A 29 0.11 16.08 8.54
C GLU A 29 0.99 16.70 9.63
N ILE A 30 1.38 15.91 10.62
CA ILE A 30 2.30 16.34 11.67
C ILE A 30 3.58 15.51 11.55
N ILE A 31 4.73 16.19 11.45
CA ILE A 31 6.03 15.55 11.34
C ILE A 31 6.68 15.54 12.73
N VAL A 32 7.02 14.35 13.21
CA VAL A 32 7.77 14.15 14.46
C VAL A 32 9.22 13.85 14.15
N ILE A 33 10.10 14.67 14.66
CA ILE A 33 11.56 14.58 14.49
C ILE A 33 12.28 14.23 15.78
N ASP A 34 13.41 13.55 15.66
CA ASP A 34 14.34 13.34 16.77
C ASP A 34 15.44 14.39 16.72
N ALA A 35 15.26 15.49 17.43
CA ALA A 35 16.21 16.59 17.45
C ALA A 35 17.63 16.22 17.96
N LEU A 36 17.74 15.14 18.76
CA LEU A 36 19.02 14.68 19.31
C LEU A 36 19.81 13.82 18.32
N ARG A 37 19.10 13.00 17.53
CA ARG A 37 19.72 12.09 16.54
C ARG A 37 19.96 12.75 15.20
N ASN A 38 19.11 13.69 14.80
CA ASN A 38 19.04 14.13 13.41
C ASN A 38 19.74 15.45 13.12
N LYS A 39 20.40 16.14 14.08
CA LYS A 39 21.18 17.37 13.85
C LYS A 39 20.84 18.14 12.53
N GLY A 40 19.56 18.25 12.18
CA GLY A 40 19.06 18.86 10.95
C GLY A 40 18.81 17.91 9.77
N ASP A 41 19.10 16.63 9.88
CA ASP A 41 18.75 15.60 8.89
C ASP A 41 17.41 14.93 9.26
N GLU A 42 16.40 15.09 8.41
CA GLU A 42 15.05 14.57 8.62
C GLU A 42 14.87 13.11 8.14
N LYS A 43 15.94 12.39 7.82
CA LYS A 43 15.88 11.00 7.33
C LYS A 43 15.09 10.04 8.20
N ASN A 44 15.05 10.29 9.52
CA ASN A 44 14.32 9.48 10.48
C ASN A 44 13.06 10.19 11.03
N ALA A 45 12.57 11.21 10.33
CA ALA A 45 11.32 11.84 10.68
C ALA A 45 10.14 10.87 10.44
N VAL A 46 9.11 11.00 11.26
CA VAL A 46 7.88 10.19 11.17
C VAL A 46 6.70 11.13 10.93
N SER A 47 5.91 10.86 9.91
CA SER A 47 4.66 11.57 9.68
C SER A 47 3.50 10.87 10.37
N ILE A 48 2.67 11.66 11.05
CA ILE A 48 1.37 11.21 11.55
C ILE A 48 0.31 11.80 10.63
N ILE A 49 -0.44 10.94 9.99
CA ILE A 49 -1.42 11.29 8.96
C ILE A 49 -2.66 10.42 9.11
N SER A 50 -3.81 10.94 8.72
CA SER A 50 -5.07 10.19 8.74
C SER A 50 -4.98 8.93 7.86
N THR A 51 -5.40 7.79 8.42
CA THR A 51 -5.55 6.53 7.67
C THR A 51 -6.49 6.69 6.47
N GLN A 52 -7.58 7.44 6.63
CA GLN A 52 -8.53 7.75 5.56
C GLN A 52 -7.84 8.49 4.39
N SER A 53 -6.98 9.46 4.70
CA SER A 53 -6.23 10.20 3.68
C SER A 53 -5.29 9.30 2.90
N LEU A 54 -4.61 8.37 3.57
CA LEU A 54 -3.76 7.37 2.92
C LEU A 54 -4.57 6.37 2.09
N ASP A 55 -5.70 5.89 2.60
CA ASP A 55 -6.58 4.97 1.87
C ASP A 55 -7.09 5.63 0.57
N ASN A 56 -7.50 6.91 0.64
CA ASN A 56 -7.94 7.67 -0.52
C ASN A 56 -6.81 7.88 -1.54
N LEU A 57 -5.61 8.23 -1.08
CA LEU A 57 -4.45 8.40 -1.95
C LEU A 57 -4.11 7.09 -2.67
N PHE A 58 -3.97 6.00 -1.92
CA PHE A 58 -3.55 4.71 -2.49
C PHE A 58 -4.60 4.09 -3.40
N SER A 59 -5.90 4.36 -3.18
CA SER A 59 -6.94 3.94 -4.12
C SER A 59 -6.79 4.57 -5.51
N ARG A 60 -6.21 5.76 -5.58
CA ARG A 60 -5.98 6.48 -6.84
C ARG A 60 -4.69 6.11 -7.53
N ILE A 61 -3.60 5.91 -6.78
CA ILE A 61 -2.27 5.66 -7.35
C ILE A 61 -1.98 4.17 -7.56
N ALA A 62 -2.70 3.29 -6.90
CA ALA A 62 -2.58 1.83 -7.01
C ALA A 62 -3.94 1.18 -7.30
N PRO A 63 -4.56 1.46 -8.45
CA PRO A 63 -5.79 0.79 -8.86
C PRO A 63 -5.48 -0.66 -9.21
N PHE A 64 -6.35 -1.59 -8.82
CA PHE A 64 -6.21 -3.02 -9.11
C PHE A 64 -6.82 -3.34 -10.47
N LYS A 65 -6.23 -2.84 -11.55
CA LYS A 65 -6.64 -3.15 -12.90
C LYS A 65 -6.11 -4.51 -13.31
N LEU A 66 -7.02 -5.41 -13.68
CA LEU A 66 -6.69 -6.76 -14.09
C LEU A 66 -6.30 -6.81 -15.56
N ILE A 67 -5.19 -7.47 -15.84
CA ILE A 67 -4.73 -7.80 -17.20
C ILE A 67 -4.86 -9.29 -17.38
N TRP A 68 -5.61 -9.71 -18.41
CA TRP A 68 -5.91 -11.09 -18.70
C TRP A 68 -5.14 -11.59 -19.91
N GLU A 69 -4.60 -12.80 -19.80
CA GLU A 69 -4.05 -13.57 -20.89
C GLU A 69 -4.71 -14.95 -20.95
N TYR A 70 -4.92 -15.46 -22.15
CA TYR A 70 -5.45 -16.81 -22.35
C TYR A 70 -4.46 -17.61 -23.19
N ASP A 71 -3.98 -18.73 -22.64
CA ASP A 71 -3.12 -19.66 -23.34
C ASP A 71 -3.97 -20.70 -24.08
N GLN A 72 -3.93 -20.69 -25.42
CA GLN A 72 -4.69 -21.60 -26.24
C GLN A 72 -4.18 -23.04 -26.20
N ILE A 73 -2.91 -23.25 -25.86
CA ILE A 73 -2.29 -24.57 -25.78
C ILE A 73 -2.64 -25.23 -24.45
N LEU A 74 -2.43 -24.52 -23.36
CA LEU A 74 -2.73 -24.99 -22.01
C LEU A 74 -4.21 -24.85 -21.65
N LYS A 75 -4.99 -24.11 -22.45
CA LYS A 75 -6.40 -23.80 -22.24
C LYS A 75 -6.66 -23.20 -20.85
N GLY A 76 -5.79 -22.29 -20.44
CA GLY A 76 -5.83 -21.65 -19.15
C GLY A 76 -5.78 -20.13 -19.22
N TYR A 77 -6.21 -19.48 -18.16
CA TYR A 77 -6.16 -18.05 -17.96
C TYR A 77 -5.01 -17.70 -17.03
N THR A 78 -4.30 -16.61 -17.34
CA THR A 78 -3.39 -15.94 -16.44
C THR A 78 -3.91 -14.54 -16.20
N VAL A 79 -3.88 -14.09 -14.95
CA VAL A 79 -4.29 -12.74 -14.56
C VAL A 79 -3.17 -12.07 -13.78
N THR A 80 -2.89 -10.82 -14.14
CA THR A 80 -1.94 -9.95 -13.45
C THR A 80 -2.60 -8.63 -13.10
N ILE A 81 -1.93 -7.82 -12.30
CA ILE A 81 -2.37 -6.47 -11.94
C ILE A 81 -1.44 -5.47 -12.59
N GLU A 82 -2.01 -4.48 -13.31
CA GLU A 82 -1.22 -3.40 -13.91
C GLU A 82 -0.42 -2.68 -12.82
N GLY A 83 0.89 -2.59 -13.00
CA GLY A 83 1.81 -1.95 -12.05
C GLY A 83 2.25 -2.83 -10.86
N LEU A 84 1.76 -4.06 -10.75
CA LEU A 84 2.19 -5.04 -9.75
C LEU A 84 2.53 -6.38 -10.44
N SER A 85 3.72 -6.44 -11.02
CA SER A 85 4.15 -7.62 -11.81
C SER A 85 4.74 -8.76 -10.99
N THR A 86 4.87 -8.58 -9.69
CA THR A 86 5.46 -9.58 -8.76
C THR A 86 4.53 -10.76 -8.47
N VAL A 87 3.23 -10.60 -8.70
CA VAL A 87 2.22 -11.63 -8.44
C VAL A 87 1.32 -11.81 -9.65
N TYR A 88 0.88 -13.03 -9.86
CA TYR A 88 -0.08 -13.38 -10.88
C TYR A 88 -0.94 -14.56 -10.38
N GLY A 89 -2.06 -14.80 -11.03
CA GLY A 89 -2.91 -15.96 -10.77
C GLY A 89 -3.13 -16.75 -12.06
N GLU A 90 -3.23 -18.04 -11.95
CA GLU A 90 -3.48 -18.97 -13.04
C GLU A 90 -4.65 -19.88 -12.75
N GLY A 91 -5.38 -20.27 -13.78
CA GLY A 91 -6.51 -21.19 -13.63
C GLY A 91 -7.13 -21.63 -14.92
N ASN A 92 -7.89 -22.72 -14.88
CA ASN A 92 -8.65 -23.20 -16.05
C ASN A 92 -9.86 -22.31 -16.35
N THR A 93 -10.35 -21.61 -15.34
CA THR A 93 -11.39 -20.60 -15.47
C THR A 93 -10.87 -19.26 -14.96
N LYS A 94 -11.57 -18.17 -15.32
CA LYS A 94 -11.24 -16.85 -14.77
C LYS A 94 -11.42 -16.79 -13.27
N GLU A 95 -12.42 -17.47 -12.74
CA GLU A 95 -12.70 -17.59 -11.32
C GLU A 95 -11.55 -18.27 -10.58
N ASP A 96 -11.04 -19.40 -11.10
CA ASP A 96 -9.88 -20.09 -10.53
C ASP A 96 -8.64 -19.19 -10.53
N ALA A 97 -8.38 -18.49 -11.63
CA ALA A 97 -7.24 -17.57 -11.74
C ALA A 97 -7.34 -16.40 -10.75
N ILE A 98 -8.55 -15.89 -10.49
CA ILE A 98 -8.78 -14.86 -9.46
C ILE A 98 -8.50 -15.39 -8.06
N GLU A 99 -8.96 -16.61 -7.75
CA GLU A 99 -8.69 -17.20 -6.42
C GLU A 99 -7.19 -17.43 -6.21
N ASP A 100 -6.49 -17.91 -7.21
CA ASP A 100 -5.03 -18.09 -7.19
C ASP A 100 -4.29 -16.75 -7.05
N LEU A 101 -4.73 -15.69 -7.74
CA LEU A 101 -4.19 -14.33 -7.59
C LEU A 101 -4.39 -13.82 -6.15
N ILE A 102 -5.53 -14.07 -5.54
CA ILE A 102 -5.80 -13.64 -4.16
C ILE A 102 -4.85 -14.36 -3.19
N ASP A 103 -4.61 -15.65 -3.38
CA ASP A 103 -3.67 -16.40 -2.56
C ASP A 103 -2.26 -15.83 -2.70
N ALA A 104 -1.80 -15.58 -3.93
CA ALA A 104 -0.51 -14.97 -4.20
C ALA A 104 -0.37 -13.56 -3.59
N LEU A 105 -1.43 -12.74 -3.65
CA LEU A 105 -1.46 -11.41 -3.03
C LEU A 105 -1.36 -11.47 -1.51
N LEU A 106 -2.05 -12.40 -0.88
CA LEU A 106 -2.00 -12.60 0.58
C LEU A 106 -0.62 -13.05 1.02
N GLU A 107 -0.05 -14.05 0.37
CA GLU A 107 1.30 -14.55 0.65
C GLU A 107 2.36 -13.46 0.46
N TYR A 108 2.30 -12.73 -0.64
CA TYR A 108 3.25 -11.65 -0.90
C TYR A 108 3.12 -10.50 0.09
N THR A 109 1.90 -10.16 0.48
CA THR A 109 1.66 -9.13 1.50
C THR A 109 2.24 -9.54 2.85
N GLU A 110 2.06 -10.78 3.26
CA GLU A 110 2.64 -11.32 4.50
C GLU A 110 4.17 -11.30 4.45
N LEU A 111 4.76 -11.76 3.36
CA LEU A 111 6.21 -11.75 3.15
C LEU A 111 6.76 -10.32 3.19
N TYR A 112 6.10 -9.38 2.52
CA TYR A 112 6.48 -7.98 2.48
C TYR A 112 6.52 -7.36 3.88
N TYR A 113 5.43 -7.48 4.64
CA TYR A 113 5.35 -6.89 5.98
C TYR A 113 6.26 -7.58 7.00
N SER A 114 6.55 -8.86 6.83
CA SER A 114 7.51 -9.59 7.67
C SER A 114 8.97 -9.17 7.42
N ASN A 115 9.25 -8.56 6.27
CA ASN A 115 10.59 -8.13 5.84
C ASN A 115 10.61 -6.70 5.32
N ILE A 116 9.82 -5.82 5.93
CA ILE A 116 9.54 -4.48 5.41
C ILE A 116 10.81 -3.64 5.19
N GLU A 117 11.79 -3.74 6.08
CA GLU A 117 13.06 -2.99 5.96
C GLU A 117 13.81 -3.36 4.67
N TRP A 118 13.80 -4.64 4.30
CA TRP A 118 14.45 -5.09 3.08
C TRP A 118 13.69 -4.60 1.84
N PHE A 119 12.36 -4.74 1.82
CA PHE A 119 11.52 -4.36 0.70
C PHE A 119 11.46 -2.84 0.47
N THR A 120 11.61 -2.04 1.52
CA THR A 120 11.58 -0.57 1.47
C THR A 120 12.96 0.07 1.34
N SER A 121 14.04 -0.72 1.23
CA SER A 121 15.38 -0.19 1.00
C SER A 121 15.47 0.58 -0.32
N GLU A 122 16.29 1.62 -0.37
CA GLU A 122 16.43 2.52 -1.55
C GLU A 122 16.76 1.77 -2.86
N ASN A 123 17.37 0.61 -2.76
CA ASN A 123 17.80 -0.21 -3.91
C ASN A 123 16.81 -1.32 -4.27
N SER A 124 15.67 -1.42 -3.61
CA SER A 124 14.68 -2.46 -3.90
C SER A 124 13.82 -2.06 -5.10
N ALA A 125 13.72 -2.95 -6.09
CA ALA A 125 12.81 -2.79 -7.22
C ALA A 125 11.33 -2.87 -6.81
N THR A 126 11.04 -3.35 -5.59
CA THR A 126 9.70 -3.57 -5.05
C THR A 126 9.18 -2.40 -4.20
N ASN A 127 9.92 -1.28 -4.14
CA ASN A 127 9.47 -0.09 -3.39
C ASN A 127 8.11 0.44 -3.86
N PHE A 128 7.78 0.25 -5.13
CA PHE A 128 6.50 0.71 -5.71
C PHE A 128 5.32 -0.22 -5.42
N ASP A 129 5.56 -1.40 -4.85
CA ASP A 129 4.51 -2.37 -4.54
C ASP A 129 3.75 -2.00 -3.26
N PHE A 130 4.36 -1.21 -2.38
CA PHE A 130 3.78 -0.84 -1.09
C PHE A 130 2.33 -0.33 -1.15
N PRO A 131 1.93 0.59 -2.05
CA PRO A 131 0.56 1.06 -2.12
C PRO A 131 -0.45 -0.05 -2.39
N PHE A 132 -0.11 -1.02 -3.25
CA PHE A 132 -0.95 -2.19 -3.53
C PHE A 132 -1.06 -3.09 -2.30
N LEU A 133 0.09 -3.46 -1.72
CA LEU A 133 0.14 -4.40 -0.60
C LEU A 133 -0.51 -3.84 0.66
N ARG A 134 -0.38 -2.52 0.90
CA ARG A 134 -1.12 -1.86 1.98
C ARG A 134 -2.62 -1.96 1.79
N ARG A 135 -3.14 -1.81 0.57
CA ARG A 135 -4.57 -1.98 0.28
C ARG A 135 -5.04 -3.41 0.56
N ILE A 136 -4.23 -4.43 0.23
CA ILE A 136 -4.51 -5.83 0.60
C ILE A 136 -4.50 -6.01 2.11
N ALA A 137 -3.49 -5.50 2.81
CA ALA A 137 -3.38 -5.57 4.27
C ALA A 137 -4.60 -4.94 4.97
N ARG A 138 -5.14 -3.84 4.42
CA ARG A 138 -6.37 -3.19 4.94
C ARG A 138 -7.62 -4.06 4.82
N CYS A 139 -7.61 -5.09 3.98
CA CYS A 139 -8.70 -6.05 3.88
C CYS A 139 -8.69 -7.11 5.00
N ASN A 140 -7.63 -7.19 5.81
CA ASN A 140 -7.51 -8.12 6.94
C ASN A 140 -7.78 -9.60 6.56
N GLY A 141 -7.34 -10.04 5.39
CA GLY A 141 -7.53 -11.40 4.88
C GLY A 141 -8.94 -11.70 4.35
N ASP A 142 -9.84 -10.71 4.32
CA ASP A 142 -11.18 -10.86 3.78
C ASP A 142 -11.14 -10.92 2.23
N ARG A 143 -11.31 -12.11 1.68
CA ARG A 143 -11.22 -12.39 0.24
C ARG A 143 -12.25 -11.60 -0.58
N GLU A 144 -13.47 -11.44 -0.06
CA GLU A 144 -14.52 -10.68 -0.76
C GLU A 144 -14.18 -9.18 -0.84
N LYS A 145 -13.59 -8.62 0.21
CA LYS A 145 -13.07 -7.24 0.16
C LYS A 145 -11.92 -7.11 -0.83
N ILE A 146 -11.05 -8.11 -0.94
CA ILE A 146 -9.97 -8.10 -1.93
C ILE A 146 -10.56 -8.14 -3.35
N LYS A 147 -11.54 -9.00 -3.62
CA LYS A 147 -12.23 -9.06 -4.91
C LYS A 147 -12.86 -7.71 -5.29
N GLN A 148 -13.41 -6.98 -4.33
CA GLN A 148 -13.98 -5.65 -4.56
C GLN A 148 -12.95 -4.58 -4.96
N LEU A 149 -11.66 -4.82 -4.73
CA LEU A 149 -10.61 -3.92 -5.20
C LEU A 149 -10.37 -4.05 -6.71
N PHE A 150 -10.65 -5.21 -7.29
CA PHE A 150 -10.37 -5.48 -8.70
C PHE A 150 -11.29 -4.67 -9.61
N VAL A 151 -10.67 -4.01 -10.57
CA VAL A 151 -11.36 -3.24 -11.60
C VAL A 151 -11.22 -4.00 -12.92
N GLU A 152 -12.32 -4.53 -13.42
CA GLU A 152 -12.36 -5.07 -14.78
C GLU A 152 -12.39 -3.90 -15.78
N GLU A 153 -11.51 -3.94 -16.78
CA GLU A 153 -11.69 -3.07 -17.93
C GLU A 153 -13.03 -3.40 -18.59
N LYS A 154 -13.96 -2.47 -18.52
CA LYS A 154 -15.14 -2.54 -19.39
C LYS A 154 -14.62 -2.45 -20.81
N CYS A 155 -14.61 -3.57 -21.53
CA CYS A 155 -14.45 -3.55 -22.99
C CYS A 155 -15.46 -2.54 -23.58
N GLN A 156 -14.93 -1.44 -24.12
CA GLN A 156 -15.70 -0.53 -24.97
C GLN A 156 -15.94 -1.18 -26.32
#